data_caaede315e6df790214621bd15ca8e32
#
_entry.id   caaede315e6df790214621bd15ca8e32
#
_cell.length_a   1.000
_cell.length_b   1.000
_cell.length_c   1.000
_cell.angle_alpha   90.00
_cell.angle_beta   90.00
_cell.angle_gamma   90.00
#
_symmetry.space_group_name_H-M   'P 1'
#
loop_
_entity.id
_entity.type
_entity.pdbx_description
1 polymer ?
#
loop_
_entity_poly.entity_id
_entity_poly.type
_entity_poly.pdbx_seq_one_letter_code
_entity_poly.pdbx_strand_id
1 'polypeptide(L)'
;GFRGADSELMLGFGKDFPNAKQILLGMNYRSTANIVQNSLKLIENNVERYSKKLEANREGGSCLHIQEVKDPVEEAEYVLEEIQKCKENGIKEEEIAILFRVHTDARAVVEAMVERKIPFQMKEHLPNIYEHFIAKDIMAYFRLATGKRRRQDFLQVMNRPKRYLGRDSVSGSQVSFEDMRKFYCDKDWMIDRIDQFEWDVKMLMKMAPYAAIQYIRKRIGYDDFLKEYAFTHQINRSDLNEVLAEIEEAAKAFSSVEEWFAHVEEYTETLKAKEKERNRPRPGVRLMTIHASKGLEFKQVFLIAANEGRIPYQKAKTDKEIEEERRLFYVAMT
;
A
#
# COMPACT_ATOMS: atom_id res chain seq x y z
N GLY A 1 -7.04 17.52 -13.18
CA GLY A 1 -7.93 17.89 -12.04
C GLY A 1 -8.51 16.68 -11.34
N PHE A 2 -9.06 16.87 -10.17
CA PHE A 2 -9.73 15.83 -9.40
C PHE A 2 -10.75 15.06 -10.26
N ARG A 3 -10.61 13.73 -10.36
CA ARG A 3 -11.50 12.84 -11.10
C ARG A 3 -11.67 13.23 -12.59
N GLY A 4 -10.59 13.64 -13.23
CA GLY A 4 -10.60 13.98 -14.65
C GLY A 4 -11.14 15.38 -14.98
N ALA A 5 -11.38 16.23 -13.98
CA ALA A 5 -11.73 17.63 -14.23
C ALA A 5 -10.53 18.38 -14.85
N ASP A 6 -10.79 19.09 -15.93
CA ASP A 6 -9.77 19.91 -16.58
C ASP A 6 -9.73 21.33 -15.99
N SER A 7 -8.58 21.73 -15.45
CA SER A 7 -8.39 23.06 -14.86
C SER A 7 -8.47 24.16 -15.93
N GLU A 8 -8.11 23.85 -17.18
CA GLU A 8 -8.15 24.82 -18.28
C GLU A 8 -9.57 25.32 -18.56
N LEU A 9 -10.59 24.46 -18.42
CA LEU A 9 -11.99 24.84 -18.58
C LEU A 9 -12.39 25.94 -17.59
N MET A 10 -11.93 25.83 -16.34
CA MET A 10 -12.23 26.86 -15.32
C MET A 10 -11.42 28.13 -15.57
N LEU A 11 -10.15 28.01 -15.94
CA LEU A 11 -9.30 29.17 -16.24
C LEU A 11 -9.74 29.89 -17.50
N GLY A 12 -10.24 29.16 -18.52
CA GLY A 12 -10.79 29.68 -19.77
C GLY A 12 -12.19 30.27 -19.67
N PHE A 13 -12.95 29.96 -18.59
CA PHE A 13 -14.36 30.28 -18.47
C PHE A 13 -14.70 31.76 -18.73
N GLY A 14 -13.90 32.68 -18.19
CA GLY A 14 -14.10 34.11 -18.40
C GLY A 14 -13.85 34.57 -19.85
N LYS A 15 -13.07 33.80 -20.65
CA LYS A 15 -12.89 34.06 -22.09
C LYS A 15 -14.08 33.58 -22.89
N ASP A 16 -14.60 32.39 -22.54
CA ASP A 16 -15.75 31.77 -23.22
C ASP A 16 -17.06 32.47 -22.87
N PHE A 17 -17.15 33.02 -21.66
CA PHE A 17 -18.33 33.74 -21.14
C PHE A 17 -17.93 35.13 -20.63
N PRO A 18 -17.72 36.14 -21.50
CA PRO A 18 -17.21 37.45 -21.12
C PRO A 18 -18.15 38.23 -20.17
N ASN A 19 -19.44 37.90 -20.17
CA ASN A 19 -20.44 38.55 -19.29
C ASN A 19 -20.59 37.86 -17.93
N ALA A 20 -19.83 36.79 -17.66
CA ALA A 20 -19.90 36.09 -16.38
C ALA A 20 -19.32 36.95 -15.26
N LYS A 21 -20.06 37.06 -14.15
CA LYS A 21 -19.59 37.76 -12.97
C LYS A 21 -18.70 36.83 -12.15
N GLN A 22 -17.48 37.25 -11.90
CA GLN A 22 -16.57 36.53 -10.99
C GLN A 22 -16.74 37.06 -9.57
N ILE A 23 -16.94 36.14 -8.62
CA ILE A 23 -17.03 36.45 -7.19
C ILE A 23 -15.91 35.70 -6.49
N LEU A 24 -15.02 36.42 -5.82
CA LEU A 24 -13.94 35.87 -5.04
C LEU A 24 -14.40 35.53 -3.63
N LEU A 25 -14.29 34.25 -3.26
CA LEU A 25 -14.46 33.80 -1.88
C LEU A 25 -13.09 33.84 -1.19
N GLY A 26 -12.77 34.93 -0.51
CA GLY A 26 -11.45 35.19 0.08
C GLY A 26 -11.30 34.71 1.53
N MET A 27 -12.40 34.40 2.24
CA MET A 27 -12.36 33.99 3.64
C MET A 27 -12.40 32.44 3.76
N ASN A 28 -11.44 31.87 4.45
CA ASN A 28 -11.41 30.45 4.81
C ASN A 28 -11.91 30.28 6.25
N TYR A 29 -13.02 29.58 6.42
CA TYR A 29 -13.66 29.34 7.72
C TYR A 29 -13.26 28.00 8.34
N ARG A 30 -12.61 27.11 7.57
CA ARG A 30 -12.25 25.73 7.95
C ARG A 30 -10.95 25.67 8.74
N SER A 31 -9.89 26.17 8.12
CA SER A 31 -8.52 25.98 8.57
C SER A 31 -8.00 27.18 9.35
N THR A 32 -7.07 26.93 10.27
CA THR A 32 -6.37 27.98 11.02
C THR A 32 -5.41 28.77 10.13
N ALA A 33 -4.99 29.96 10.59
CA ALA A 33 -4.12 30.85 9.83
C ALA A 33 -2.81 30.17 9.41
N ASN A 34 -2.19 29.39 10.30
CA ASN A 34 -0.95 28.67 9.99
C ASN A 34 -1.12 27.67 8.84
N ILE A 35 -2.22 26.93 8.80
CA ILE A 35 -2.53 25.99 7.71
C ILE A 35 -2.74 26.76 6.40
N VAL A 36 -3.57 27.80 6.42
CA VAL A 36 -3.87 28.62 5.22
C VAL A 36 -2.60 29.23 4.64
N GLN A 37 -1.76 29.84 5.47
CA GLN A 37 -0.52 30.47 5.03
C GLN A 37 0.47 29.47 4.40
N ASN A 38 0.68 28.31 5.03
CA ASN A 38 1.60 27.31 4.50
C ASN A 38 1.06 26.62 3.24
N SER A 39 -0.25 26.35 3.17
CA SER A 39 -0.86 25.80 1.96
C SER A 39 -0.84 26.79 0.79
N LEU A 40 -0.97 28.10 1.05
CA LEU A 40 -0.79 29.13 0.02
C LEU A 40 0.64 29.14 -0.53
N LYS A 41 1.66 29.09 0.35
CA LYS A 41 3.07 29.02 -0.11
C LYS A 41 3.32 27.80 -1.01
N LEU A 42 2.69 26.68 -0.73
CA LEU A 42 2.77 25.49 -1.57
C LEU A 42 2.16 25.73 -2.95
N ILE A 43 0.90 26.19 -3.00
CA ILE A 43 0.15 26.31 -4.25
C ILE A 43 0.63 27.49 -5.11
N GLU A 44 1.34 28.45 -4.54
CA GLU A 44 1.97 29.56 -5.26
C GLU A 44 2.97 29.14 -6.31
N ASN A 45 3.54 27.96 -6.19
CA ASN A 45 4.42 27.35 -7.19
C ASN A 45 3.71 26.84 -8.45
N ASN A 46 2.37 26.83 -8.49
CA ASN A 46 1.60 26.51 -9.70
C ASN A 46 1.47 27.76 -10.59
N VAL A 47 1.76 27.60 -11.87
CA VAL A 47 1.61 28.66 -12.87
C VAL A 47 0.16 28.80 -13.29
N GLU A 48 -0.51 27.67 -13.56
CA GLU A 48 -1.91 27.64 -13.97
C GLU A 48 -2.86 27.73 -12.76
N ARG A 49 -3.10 28.96 -12.26
CA ARG A 49 -4.02 29.18 -11.15
C ARG A 49 -4.64 30.59 -11.18
N TYR A 50 -5.81 30.74 -10.55
CA TYR A 50 -6.29 32.07 -10.20
C TYR A 50 -5.49 32.62 -9.02
N SER A 51 -4.95 33.83 -9.18
CA SER A 51 -4.36 34.53 -8.05
C SER A 51 -5.47 35.01 -7.12
N LYS A 52 -5.48 34.52 -5.89
CA LYS A 52 -6.41 34.98 -4.87
C LYS A 52 -5.73 35.12 -3.53
N LYS A 53 -6.12 36.16 -2.80
CA LYS A 53 -5.79 36.31 -1.39
C LYS A 53 -6.80 35.52 -0.57
N LEU A 54 -6.32 34.60 0.24
CA LEU A 54 -7.14 33.87 1.21
C LEU A 54 -6.74 34.30 2.61
N GLU A 55 -7.74 34.65 3.41
CA GLU A 55 -7.57 34.96 4.82
C GLU A 55 -8.28 33.92 5.67
N ALA A 56 -7.68 33.53 6.78
CA ALA A 56 -8.31 32.59 7.70
C ALA A 56 -9.21 33.34 8.66
N ASN A 57 -10.43 32.85 8.85
CA ASN A 57 -11.34 33.36 9.88
C ASN A 57 -10.90 32.88 11.28
N ARG A 58 -10.19 31.77 11.37
CA ARG A 58 -9.66 31.21 12.62
C ARG A 58 -8.23 31.68 12.82
N GLU A 59 -8.00 32.47 13.85
CA GLU A 59 -6.66 32.92 14.21
C GLU A 59 -5.83 31.80 14.84
N GLY A 60 -4.50 31.90 14.73
CA GLY A 60 -3.54 31.00 15.36
C GLY A 60 -3.53 29.59 14.80
N GLY A 61 -3.65 28.62 15.67
CA GLY A 61 -3.51 27.20 15.40
C GLY A 61 -2.09 26.68 15.60
N SER A 62 -1.95 25.37 15.78
CA SER A 62 -0.67 24.71 15.88
C SER A 62 0.14 24.87 14.58
N CYS A 63 1.47 24.91 14.71
CA CYS A 63 2.33 24.84 13.53
C CYS A 63 2.16 23.48 12.84
N LEU A 64 2.40 23.48 11.53
CA LEU A 64 2.58 22.22 10.81
C LEU A 64 3.81 21.52 11.36
N HIS A 65 3.64 20.24 11.70
CA HIS A 65 4.74 19.42 12.16
C HIS A 65 5.18 18.48 11.03
N ILE A 66 6.47 18.40 10.79
CA ILE A 66 7.07 17.49 9.82
C ILE A 66 8.03 16.60 10.60
N GLN A 67 7.79 15.30 10.54
CA GLN A 67 8.64 14.30 11.18
C GLN A 67 9.30 13.44 10.10
N GLU A 68 10.61 13.37 10.15
CA GLU A 68 11.37 12.42 9.35
C GLU A 68 11.52 11.12 10.14
N VAL A 69 11.28 10.00 9.47
CA VAL A 69 11.36 8.65 10.02
C VAL A 69 12.10 7.74 9.06
N LYS A 70 12.62 6.64 9.56
CA LYS A 70 13.53 5.78 8.82
C LYS A 70 12.81 4.88 7.80
N ASP A 71 11.64 4.37 8.16
CA ASP A 71 10.90 3.40 7.37
C ASP A 71 9.38 3.46 7.70
N PRO A 72 8.51 2.79 6.91
CA PRO A 72 7.07 2.81 7.15
C PRO A 72 6.63 2.21 8.49
N VAL A 73 7.44 1.35 9.11
CA VAL A 73 7.12 0.77 10.42
C VAL A 73 7.30 1.83 11.50
N GLU A 74 8.44 2.55 11.48
CA GLU A 74 8.69 3.67 12.39
C GLU A 74 7.67 4.80 12.18
N GLU A 75 7.25 5.06 10.92
CA GLU A 75 6.17 6.01 10.62
C GLU A 75 4.86 5.60 11.30
N ALA A 76 4.48 4.33 11.19
CA ALA A 76 3.28 3.81 11.83
C ALA A 76 3.32 3.94 13.35
N GLU A 77 4.44 3.57 13.97
CA GLU A 77 4.65 3.70 15.41
C GLU A 77 4.48 5.16 15.87
N TYR A 78 5.17 6.07 15.20
CA TYR A 78 5.09 7.51 15.49
C TYR A 78 3.65 8.03 15.38
N VAL A 79 2.95 7.69 14.29
CA VAL A 79 1.54 8.11 14.08
C VAL A 79 0.64 7.58 15.21
N LEU A 80 0.81 6.33 15.64
CA LEU A 80 0.00 5.76 16.71
C LEU A 80 0.28 6.41 18.08
N GLU A 81 1.52 6.77 18.36
CA GLU A 81 1.87 7.54 19.56
C GLU A 81 1.23 8.92 19.55
N GLU A 82 1.26 9.63 18.42
CA GLU A 82 0.62 10.94 18.28
C GLU A 82 -0.91 10.86 18.38
N ILE A 83 -1.52 9.79 17.84
CA ILE A 83 -2.97 9.53 18.02
C ILE A 83 -3.29 9.36 19.50
N GLN A 84 -2.47 8.65 20.25
CA GLN A 84 -2.67 8.46 21.69
C GLN A 84 -2.60 9.82 22.42
N LYS A 85 -1.63 10.67 22.10
CA LYS A 85 -1.53 12.04 22.66
C LYS A 85 -2.76 12.90 22.32
N CYS A 86 -3.26 12.78 21.07
CA CYS A 86 -4.49 13.46 20.68
C CYS A 86 -5.69 13.03 21.54
N LYS A 87 -5.83 11.74 21.82
CA LYS A 87 -6.89 11.19 22.69
C LYS A 87 -6.78 11.71 24.13
N GLU A 88 -5.56 11.74 24.67
CA GLU A 88 -5.28 12.30 25.99
C GLU A 88 -5.64 13.80 26.09
N ASN A 89 -5.52 14.52 24.97
CA ASN A 89 -5.96 15.92 24.83
C ASN A 89 -7.46 16.07 24.51
N GLY A 90 -8.25 14.99 24.56
CA GLY A 90 -9.70 15.00 24.39
C GLY A 90 -10.19 15.03 22.94
N ILE A 91 -9.33 14.78 21.96
CA ILE A 91 -9.74 14.63 20.56
C ILE A 91 -10.31 13.21 20.37
N LYS A 92 -11.51 13.12 19.83
CA LYS A 92 -12.16 11.84 19.56
C LYS A 92 -11.54 11.16 18.35
N GLU A 93 -11.53 9.84 18.34
CA GLU A 93 -10.95 9.05 17.24
C GLU A 93 -11.59 9.38 15.87
N GLU A 94 -12.89 9.61 15.81
CA GLU A 94 -13.59 10.02 14.59
C GLU A 94 -13.22 11.42 14.07
N GLU A 95 -12.56 12.24 14.89
CA GLU A 95 -12.07 13.58 14.55
C GLU A 95 -10.59 13.55 14.08
N ILE A 96 -9.99 12.35 14.03
CA ILE A 96 -8.62 12.12 13.58
C ILE A 96 -8.65 11.43 12.21
N ALA A 97 -7.87 11.92 11.26
CA ALA A 97 -7.71 11.32 9.95
C ALA A 97 -6.24 10.98 9.64
N ILE A 98 -6.04 9.83 9.00
CA ILE A 98 -4.77 9.45 8.38
C ILE A 98 -5.00 9.47 6.88
N LEU A 99 -4.29 10.35 6.19
CA LEU A 99 -4.36 10.55 4.75
C LEU A 99 -3.13 9.96 4.07
N PHE A 100 -3.33 9.34 2.92
CA PHE A 100 -2.27 8.77 2.11
C PHE A 100 -2.54 8.98 0.62
N ARG A 101 -1.48 8.92 -0.19
CA ARG A 101 -1.60 9.12 -1.65
C ARG A 101 -2.13 7.89 -2.36
N VAL A 102 -1.61 6.72 -2.06
CA VAL A 102 -2.02 5.42 -2.61
C VAL A 102 -2.31 4.43 -1.47
N HIS A 103 -3.13 3.43 -1.75
CA HIS A 103 -3.60 2.48 -0.73
C HIS A 103 -2.47 1.68 -0.07
N THR A 104 -1.40 1.41 -0.80
CA THR A 104 -0.23 0.69 -0.30
C THR A 104 0.49 1.42 0.83
N ASP A 105 0.44 2.76 0.84
CA ASP A 105 1.09 3.57 1.86
C ASP A 105 0.47 3.36 3.27
N ALA A 106 -0.82 3.00 3.33
CA ALA A 106 -1.52 2.81 4.60
C ALA A 106 -1.23 1.48 5.29
N ARG A 107 -0.57 0.52 4.62
CA ARG A 107 -0.45 -0.86 5.09
C ARG A 107 0.19 -0.96 6.48
N ALA A 108 1.38 -0.38 6.66
CA ALA A 108 2.09 -0.46 7.93
C ALA A 108 1.28 0.12 9.09
N VAL A 109 0.59 1.24 8.86
CA VAL A 109 -0.28 1.87 9.86
C VAL A 109 -1.48 0.97 10.18
N VAL A 110 -2.10 0.36 9.17
CA VAL A 110 -3.24 -0.57 9.37
C VAL A 110 -2.79 -1.81 10.13
N GLU A 111 -1.65 -2.40 9.79
CA GLU A 111 -1.07 -3.54 10.52
C GLU A 111 -0.83 -3.20 12.00
N ALA A 112 -0.19 -2.07 12.28
CA ALA A 112 0.06 -1.62 13.65
C ALA A 112 -1.24 -1.30 14.42
N MET A 113 -2.26 -0.74 13.76
CA MET A 113 -3.58 -0.52 14.37
C MET A 113 -4.30 -1.83 14.69
N VAL A 114 -4.20 -2.83 13.82
CA VAL A 114 -4.76 -4.18 14.06
C VAL A 114 -4.09 -4.81 15.26
N GLU A 115 -2.77 -4.83 15.31
CA GLU A 115 -1.97 -5.41 16.40
C GLU A 115 -2.29 -4.76 17.75
N ARG A 116 -2.38 -3.43 17.78
CA ARG A 116 -2.70 -2.67 19.00
C ARG A 116 -4.21 -2.55 19.29
N LYS A 117 -5.06 -3.17 18.47
CA LYS A 117 -6.53 -3.14 18.59
C LYS A 117 -7.11 -1.73 18.63
N ILE A 118 -6.50 -0.81 17.89
CA ILE A 118 -6.99 0.57 17.76
C ILE A 118 -8.14 0.60 16.75
N PRO A 119 -9.33 1.12 17.12
CA PRO A 119 -10.45 1.16 16.20
C PRO A 119 -10.21 2.16 15.06
N PHE A 120 -10.48 1.74 13.84
CA PHE A 120 -10.37 2.58 12.66
C PHE A 120 -11.48 2.29 11.65
N GLN A 121 -11.74 3.26 10.77
CA GLN A 121 -12.65 3.13 9.64
C GLN A 121 -11.95 3.48 8.34
N MET A 122 -12.15 2.65 7.33
CA MET A 122 -11.68 2.89 5.97
C MET A 122 -12.84 3.37 5.09
N LYS A 123 -12.63 4.48 4.39
CA LYS A 123 -13.61 4.99 3.43
C LYS A 123 -13.58 4.24 2.10
N GLU A 124 -12.43 3.72 1.74
CA GLU A 124 -12.18 3.00 0.50
C GLU A 124 -11.72 1.57 0.81
N HIS A 125 -11.84 0.69 -0.18
CA HIS A 125 -11.28 -0.67 -0.07
C HIS A 125 -9.75 -0.60 -0.11
N LEU A 126 -9.10 -1.14 0.93
CA LEU A 126 -7.66 -1.38 0.89
C LEU A 126 -7.41 -2.75 0.25
N PRO A 127 -6.68 -2.80 -0.86
CA PRO A 127 -6.32 -4.08 -1.42
C PRO A 127 -5.47 -4.86 -0.41
N ASN A 128 -5.89 -6.09 -0.13
CA ASN A 128 -5.10 -6.97 0.72
C ASN A 128 -3.90 -7.49 -0.08
N ILE A 129 -2.70 -7.04 0.25
CA ILE A 129 -1.47 -7.46 -0.41
C ILE A 129 -1.26 -8.97 -0.35
N TYR A 130 -1.74 -9.62 0.72
CA TYR A 130 -1.62 -11.06 0.90
C TYR A 130 -2.59 -11.87 0.02
N GLU A 131 -3.57 -11.21 -0.61
CA GLU A 131 -4.41 -11.82 -1.66
C GLU A 131 -3.79 -11.71 -3.07
N HIS A 132 -2.72 -10.94 -3.22
CA HIS A 132 -2.00 -10.84 -4.49
C HIS A 132 -1.31 -12.18 -4.82
N PHE A 133 -1.20 -12.52 -6.12
CA PHE A 133 -0.63 -13.81 -6.54
C PHE A 133 0.82 -14.01 -6.06
N ILE A 134 1.62 -12.94 -5.98
CA ILE A 134 3.00 -12.98 -5.46
C ILE A 134 3.02 -13.46 -4.01
N ALA A 135 2.18 -12.88 -3.16
CA ALA A 135 2.08 -13.31 -1.77
C ALA A 135 1.60 -14.77 -1.66
N LYS A 136 0.61 -15.16 -2.46
CA LYS A 136 0.13 -16.54 -2.52
C LYS A 136 1.23 -17.53 -2.93
N ASP A 137 2.10 -17.14 -3.88
CA ASP A 137 3.25 -17.95 -4.28
C ASP A 137 4.26 -18.11 -3.14
N ILE A 138 4.65 -17.02 -2.49
CA ILE A 138 5.56 -17.02 -1.34
C ILE A 138 4.99 -17.88 -0.20
N MET A 139 3.71 -17.71 0.12
CA MET A 139 3.03 -18.50 1.14
C MET A 139 2.95 -19.98 0.76
N ALA A 140 2.80 -20.31 -0.52
CA ALA A 140 2.84 -21.70 -0.99
C ALA A 140 4.23 -22.31 -0.81
N TYR A 141 5.30 -21.59 -1.12
CA TYR A 141 6.67 -22.01 -0.81
C TYR A 141 6.85 -22.31 0.68
N PHE A 142 6.39 -21.41 1.54
CA PHE A 142 6.50 -21.61 2.99
C PHE A 142 5.65 -22.79 3.49
N ARG A 143 4.44 -22.99 2.95
CA ARG A 143 3.64 -24.17 3.28
C ARG A 143 4.34 -25.47 2.88
N LEU A 144 4.99 -25.50 1.73
CA LEU A 144 5.80 -26.65 1.33
C LEU A 144 7.00 -26.86 2.27
N ALA A 145 7.67 -25.76 2.67
CA ALA A 145 8.80 -25.79 3.59
C ALA A 145 8.39 -26.33 4.98
N THR A 146 7.22 -25.95 5.50
CA THR A 146 6.67 -26.46 6.78
C THR A 146 6.07 -27.87 6.69
N GLY A 147 6.26 -28.56 5.58
CA GLY A 147 5.84 -29.94 5.38
C GLY A 147 4.39 -30.15 4.94
N LYS A 148 3.64 -29.06 4.66
CA LYS A 148 2.29 -29.14 4.10
C LYS A 148 2.37 -29.53 2.62
N ARG A 149 2.12 -30.79 2.30
CA ARG A 149 2.31 -31.39 0.97
C ARG A 149 1.04 -31.37 0.12
N ARG A 150 0.23 -30.32 0.21
CA ARG A 150 -1.02 -30.22 -0.55
C ARG A 150 -0.76 -30.01 -2.02
N ARG A 151 -1.48 -30.71 -2.88
CA ARG A 151 -1.38 -30.61 -4.34
C ARG A 151 -1.48 -29.17 -4.85
N GLN A 152 -2.39 -28.39 -4.28
CA GLN A 152 -2.58 -27.00 -4.69
C GLN A 152 -1.32 -26.12 -4.48
N ASP A 153 -0.56 -26.34 -3.40
CA ASP A 153 0.65 -25.57 -3.12
C ASP A 153 1.78 -25.95 -4.11
N PHE A 154 1.88 -27.22 -4.49
CA PHE A 154 2.80 -27.64 -5.57
C PHE A 154 2.41 -27.01 -6.90
N LEU A 155 1.15 -27.12 -7.32
CA LEU A 155 0.67 -26.53 -8.58
C LEU A 155 0.88 -25.03 -8.65
N GLN A 156 0.84 -24.34 -7.49
CA GLN A 156 1.05 -22.91 -7.39
C GLN A 156 2.49 -22.51 -7.75
N VAL A 157 3.49 -23.25 -7.28
CA VAL A 157 4.89 -22.82 -7.35
C VAL A 157 5.84 -23.74 -8.13
N MET A 158 5.44 -24.96 -8.50
CA MET A 158 6.36 -25.92 -9.14
C MET A 158 6.97 -25.42 -10.46
N ASN A 159 6.32 -24.46 -11.14
CA ASN A 159 6.82 -23.79 -12.34
C ASN A 159 6.94 -22.26 -12.18
N ARG A 160 7.20 -21.80 -10.97
CA ARG A 160 7.47 -20.39 -10.65
C ARG A 160 8.74 -20.24 -9.81
N PRO A 161 9.96 -20.28 -10.40
CA PRO A 161 10.30 -20.21 -11.84
C PRO A 161 10.04 -21.51 -12.61
N LYS A 162 10.17 -21.41 -13.94
CA LYS A 162 9.87 -22.46 -14.89
C LYS A 162 10.79 -23.68 -14.72
N ARG A 163 10.21 -24.83 -14.33
CA ARG A 163 10.91 -26.13 -14.16
C ARG A 163 10.43 -27.20 -15.13
N TYR A 164 9.41 -26.87 -15.96
CA TYR A 164 8.79 -27.79 -16.94
C TYR A 164 8.15 -29.03 -16.30
N LEU A 165 7.73 -28.94 -15.04
CA LEU A 165 7.02 -30.00 -14.35
C LEU A 165 5.56 -30.05 -14.82
N GLY A 166 5.12 -31.20 -15.31
CA GLY A 166 3.75 -31.44 -15.75
C GLY A 166 2.80 -31.57 -14.56
N ARG A 167 1.55 -31.16 -14.72
CA ARG A 167 0.52 -31.27 -13.68
C ARG A 167 0.23 -32.71 -13.25
N ASP A 168 0.46 -33.67 -14.15
CA ASP A 168 0.24 -35.10 -13.92
C ASP A 168 1.29 -35.72 -12.99
N SER A 169 2.46 -35.07 -12.84
CA SER A 169 3.49 -35.50 -11.87
C SER A 169 3.10 -35.26 -10.42
N VAL A 170 2.04 -34.47 -10.18
CA VAL A 170 1.49 -34.16 -8.85
C VAL A 170 0.07 -34.69 -8.77
N SER A 171 -0.09 -35.98 -8.60
CA SER A 171 -1.36 -36.67 -8.43
C SER A 171 -1.72 -36.82 -6.96
N GLY A 172 -3.02 -36.90 -6.64
CA GLY A 172 -3.47 -37.07 -5.26
C GLY A 172 -3.57 -35.77 -4.45
N SER A 173 -4.13 -35.81 -3.26
CA SER A 173 -4.33 -34.68 -2.36
C SER A 173 -3.04 -34.30 -1.62
N GLN A 174 -2.18 -35.26 -1.33
CA GLN A 174 -0.84 -35.13 -0.78
C GLN A 174 0.19 -35.53 -1.83
N VAL A 175 1.22 -34.74 -2.00
CA VAL A 175 2.26 -34.93 -3.03
C VAL A 175 3.61 -35.17 -2.36
N SER A 176 4.37 -36.14 -2.84
CA SER A 176 5.76 -36.33 -2.43
C SER A 176 6.72 -36.04 -3.59
N PHE A 177 7.91 -35.57 -3.26
CA PHE A 177 8.99 -35.42 -4.27
C PHE A 177 9.42 -36.78 -4.82
N GLU A 178 9.29 -37.86 -4.03
CA GLU A 178 9.56 -39.21 -4.45
C GLU A 178 8.64 -39.70 -5.57
N ASP A 179 7.34 -39.41 -5.46
CA ASP A 179 6.35 -39.76 -6.49
C ASP A 179 6.60 -38.96 -7.77
N MET A 180 7.03 -37.70 -7.65
CA MET A 180 7.45 -36.91 -8.80
C MET A 180 8.67 -37.51 -9.49
N ARG A 181 9.70 -38.02 -8.75
CA ARG A 181 10.86 -38.71 -9.32
C ARG A 181 10.43 -40.00 -10.02
N LYS A 182 9.54 -40.79 -9.41
CA LYS A 182 9.02 -42.01 -10.04
C LYS A 182 8.29 -41.71 -11.34
N PHE A 183 7.53 -40.60 -11.41
CA PHE A 183 6.83 -40.18 -12.63
C PHE A 183 7.81 -39.84 -13.77
N TYR A 184 8.99 -39.30 -13.45
CA TYR A 184 10.02 -38.91 -14.42
C TYR A 184 11.24 -39.86 -14.41
N CYS A 185 11.07 -41.12 -14.04
CA CYS A 185 12.19 -42.08 -13.87
C CYS A 185 13.04 -42.31 -15.12
N ASP A 186 12.53 -41.98 -16.29
CA ASP A 186 13.17 -42.05 -17.60
C ASP A 186 13.87 -40.74 -18.05
N LYS A 187 13.89 -39.68 -17.19
CA LYS A 187 14.37 -38.35 -17.54
C LYS A 187 15.26 -37.75 -16.45
N ASP A 188 16.54 -38.10 -16.45
CA ASP A 188 17.52 -37.67 -15.43
C ASP A 188 17.49 -36.14 -15.21
N TRP A 189 17.44 -35.35 -16.29
CA TRP A 189 17.39 -33.90 -16.20
C TRP A 189 16.15 -33.35 -15.50
N MET A 190 15.04 -34.10 -15.45
CA MET A 190 13.85 -33.75 -14.67
C MET A 190 14.03 -34.12 -13.21
N ILE A 191 14.71 -35.24 -12.93
CA ILE A 191 15.06 -35.65 -11.56
C ILE A 191 15.93 -34.59 -10.91
N ASP A 192 16.98 -34.12 -11.61
CA ASP A 192 17.86 -33.04 -11.11
C ASP A 192 17.05 -31.76 -10.73
N ARG A 193 16.05 -31.39 -11.52
CA ARG A 193 15.17 -30.23 -11.23
C ARG A 193 14.28 -30.47 -10.02
N ILE A 194 13.78 -31.68 -9.85
CA ILE A 194 12.97 -32.06 -8.68
C ILE A 194 13.84 -32.05 -7.44
N ASP A 195 15.08 -32.56 -7.52
CA ASP A 195 16.03 -32.53 -6.40
C ASP A 195 16.42 -31.12 -6.00
N GLN A 196 16.69 -30.25 -6.97
CA GLN A 196 16.93 -28.85 -6.69
C GLN A 196 15.71 -28.19 -6.04
N PHE A 197 14.51 -28.48 -6.53
CA PHE A 197 13.27 -27.91 -5.94
C PHE A 197 13.05 -28.41 -4.52
N GLU A 198 13.28 -29.70 -4.26
CA GLU A 198 13.18 -30.24 -2.89
C GLU A 198 14.24 -29.62 -1.96
N TRP A 199 15.48 -29.47 -2.46
CA TRP A 199 16.55 -28.81 -1.72
C TRP A 199 16.16 -27.37 -1.35
N ASP A 200 15.70 -26.59 -2.32
CA ASP A 200 15.27 -25.20 -2.12
C ASP A 200 14.18 -25.11 -1.05
N VAL A 201 13.16 -25.96 -1.12
CA VAL A 201 12.09 -26.03 -0.12
C VAL A 201 12.62 -26.36 1.28
N LYS A 202 13.57 -27.31 1.38
CA LYS A 202 14.20 -27.67 2.67
C LYS A 202 15.04 -26.53 3.25
N MET A 203 15.69 -25.74 2.41
CA MET A 203 16.48 -24.59 2.85
C MET A 203 15.60 -23.49 3.45
N LEU A 204 14.42 -23.23 2.88
CA LEU A 204 13.50 -22.20 3.37
C LEU A 204 13.05 -22.45 4.82
N MET A 205 12.92 -23.71 5.25
CA MET A 205 12.50 -24.06 6.61
C MET A 205 13.48 -23.57 7.69
N LYS A 206 14.73 -23.32 7.33
CA LYS A 206 15.80 -22.89 8.26
C LYS A 206 15.95 -21.37 8.33
N MET A 207 15.13 -20.62 7.63
CA MET A 207 15.29 -19.18 7.46
C MET A 207 14.12 -18.43 8.10
N ALA A 208 14.41 -17.26 8.66
CA ALA A 208 13.36 -16.29 9.03
C ALA A 208 12.62 -15.82 7.76
N PRO A 209 11.36 -15.36 7.85
CA PRO A 209 10.53 -15.03 6.70
C PRO A 209 11.20 -14.08 5.70
N TYR A 210 11.78 -13.00 6.16
CA TYR A 210 12.50 -12.05 5.29
C TYR A 210 13.65 -12.71 4.51
N ALA A 211 14.52 -13.46 5.20
CA ALA A 211 15.64 -14.15 4.57
C ALA A 211 15.18 -15.22 3.56
N ALA A 212 14.11 -15.93 3.89
CA ALA A 212 13.51 -16.93 3.01
C ALA A 212 12.91 -16.29 1.74
N ILE A 213 12.25 -15.12 1.85
CA ILE A 213 11.77 -14.38 0.68
C ILE A 213 12.94 -13.94 -0.21
N GLN A 214 14.03 -13.44 0.36
CA GLN A 214 15.23 -13.09 -0.39
C GLN A 214 15.83 -14.31 -1.10
N TYR A 215 15.80 -15.48 -0.47
CA TYR A 215 16.23 -16.73 -1.07
C TYR A 215 15.33 -17.12 -2.25
N ILE A 216 14.00 -17.04 -2.09
CA ILE A 216 13.02 -17.29 -3.16
C ILE A 216 13.27 -16.36 -4.35
N ARG A 217 13.49 -15.08 -4.10
CA ARG A 217 13.75 -14.07 -5.14
C ARG A 217 14.99 -14.39 -5.94
N LYS A 218 16.14 -14.52 -5.23
CA LYS A 218 17.48 -14.49 -5.84
C LYS A 218 18.03 -15.87 -6.16
N ARG A 219 17.83 -16.85 -5.27
CA ARG A 219 18.42 -18.19 -5.43
C ARG A 219 17.50 -19.13 -6.17
N ILE A 220 16.23 -19.16 -5.83
CA ILE A 220 15.23 -19.93 -6.57
C ILE A 220 14.96 -19.31 -7.95
N GLY A 221 15.11 -17.98 -8.10
CA GLY A 221 14.95 -17.28 -9.38
C GLY A 221 13.54 -16.74 -9.61
N TYR A 222 12.83 -16.39 -8.53
CA TYR A 222 11.47 -15.82 -8.65
C TYR A 222 11.45 -14.45 -9.31
N ASP A 223 12.50 -13.64 -9.16
CA ASP A 223 12.65 -12.34 -9.84
C ASP A 223 12.68 -12.49 -11.37
N ASP A 224 13.28 -13.59 -11.89
CA ASP A 224 13.29 -13.89 -13.33
C ASP A 224 11.91 -14.34 -13.81
N PHE A 225 11.20 -15.14 -13.00
CA PHE A 225 9.81 -15.48 -13.28
C PHE A 225 8.93 -14.21 -13.37
N LEU A 226 9.07 -13.27 -12.42
CA LEU A 226 8.29 -12.01 -12.46
C LEU A 226 8.62 -11.15 -13.69
N LYS A 227 9.87 -11.16 -14.15
CA LYS A 227 10.27 -10.47 -15.38
C LYS A 227 9.58 -11.08 -16.60
N GLU A 228 9.58 -12.40 -16.73
CA GLU A 228 8.91 -13.13 -17.83
C GLU A 228 7.39 -12.94 -17.75
N TYR A 229 6.82 -13.01 -16.55
CA TYR A 229 5.40 -12.79 -16.29
C TYR A 229 4.95 -11.38 -16.71
N ALA A 230 5.69 -10.35 -16.29
CA ALA A 230 5.41 -8.96 -16.65
C ALA A 230 5.43 -8.74 -18.17
N PHE A 231 6.42 -9.30 -18.85
CA PHE A 231 6.54 -9.22 -20.31
C PHE A 231 5.36 -9.91 -21.01
N THR A 232 5.03 -11.13 -20.59
CA THR A 232 3.97 -11.93 -21.23
C THR A 232 2.57 -11.32 -21.04
N HIS A 233 2.32 -10.71 -19.89
CA HIS A 233 1.02 -10.12 -19.55
C HIS A 233 0.93 -8.62 -19.80
N GLN A 234 1.99 -8.00 -20.36
CA GLN A 234 2.08 -6.56 -20.63
C GLN A 234 1.83 -5.70 -19.36
N ILE A 235 2.32 -6.19 -18.21
CA ILE A 235 2.24 -5.50 -16.93
C ILE A 235 3.56 -4.78 -16.66
N ASN A 236 3.47 -3.61 -16.00
CA ASN A 236 4.69 -2.92 -15.59
C ASN A 236 5.42 -3.73 -14.51
N ARG A 237 6.66 -4.10 -14.77
CA ARG A 237 7.51 -4.85 -13.82
C ARG A 237 7.71 -4.08 -12.51
N SER A 238 7.73 -2.75 -12.55
CA SER A 238 7.86 -1.91 -11.35
C SER A 238 6.73 -2.19 -10.35
N ASP A 239 5.49 -2.30 -10.86
CA ASP A 239 4.32 -2.52 -10.01
C ASP A 239 4.40 -3.88 -9.28
N LEU A 240 4.90 -4.93 -9.96
CA LEU A 240 5.12 -6.25 -9.33
C LEU A 240 6.27 -6.23 -8.31
N ASN A 241 7.33 -5.48 -8.59
CA ASN A 241 8.44 -5.31 -7.67
C ASN A 241 8.04 -4.52 -6.42
N GLU A 242 7.16 -3.53 -6.55
CA GLU A 242 6.61 -2.79 -5.41
C GLU A 242 5.84 -3.74 -4.48
N VAL A 243 4.93 -4.55 -5.03
CA VAL A 243 4.19 -5.56 -4.24
C VAL A 243 5.14 -6.52 -3.52
N LEU A 244 6.17 -7.01 -4.22
CA LEU A 244 7.13 -7.92 -3.63
C LEU A 244 7.96 -7.26 -2.52
N ALA A 245 8.38 -6.00 -2.71
CA ALA A 245 9.11 -5.23 -1.71
C ALA A 245 8.26 -4.98 -0.46
N GLU A 246 6.96 -4.72 -0.62
CA GLU A 246 6.04 -4.57 0.51
C GLU A 246 5.88 -5.87 1.31
N ILE A 247 5.80 -7.02 0.63
CA ILE A 247 5.73 -8.32 1.30
C ILE A 247 7.02 -8.59 2.07
N GLU A 248 8.17 -8.25 1.49
CA GLU A 248 9.48 -8.37 2.17
C GLU A 248 9.56 -7.48 3.40
N GLU A 249 9.14 -6.22 3.29
CA GLU A 249 9.17 -5.28 4.40
C GLU A 249 8.28 -5.76 5.56
N ALA A 250 7.06 -6.23 5.24
CA ALA A 250 6.17 -6.81 6.23
C ALA A 250 6.78 -8.04 6.94
N ALA A 251 7.54 -8.85 6.22
CA ALA A 251 8.13 -10.07 6.76
C ALA A 251 9.30 -9.82 7.74
N LYS A 252 9.89 -8.62 7.75
CA LYS A 252 11.03 -8.29 8.65
C LYS A 252 10.66 -8.31 10.13
N ALA A 253 9.41 -8.03 10.46
CA ALA A 253 8.91 -7.98 11.83
C ALA A 253 8.82 -9.37 12.50
N PHE A 254 8.92 -10.47 11.72
CA PHE A 254 8.64 -11.82 12.21
C PHE A 254 9.90 -12.68 12.22
N SER A 255 10.04 -13.44 13.31
CA SER A 255 11.15 -14.37 13.51
C SER A 255 10.88 -15.77 12.95
N SER A 256 9.61 -16.14 12.80
CA SER A 256 9.18 -17.45 12.29
C SER A 256 8.09 -17.34 11.22
N VAL A 257 8.00 -18.37 10.38
CA VAL A 257 6.97 -18.48 9.33
C VAL A 257 5.58 -18.65 9.96
N GLU A 258 5.49 -19.32 11.08
CA GLU A 258 4.25 -19.54 11.82
C GLU A 258 3.67 -18.24 12.37
N GLU A 259 4.51 -17.38 12.97
CA GLU A 259 4.11 -16.05 13.44
C GLU A 259 3.62 -15.19 12.28
N TRP A 260 4.35 -15.19 11.16
CA TRP A 260 3.95 -14.43 9.98
C TRP A 260 2.62 -14.93 9.40
N PHE A 261 2.39 -16.25 9.33
CA PHE A 261 1.10 -16.80 8.88
C PHE A 261 -0.07 -16.41 9.78
N ALA A 262 0.12 -16.46 11.10
CA ALA A 262 -0.90 -16.02 12.04
C ALA A 262 -1.26 -14.54 11.84
N HIS A 263 -0.25 -13.68 11.67
CA HIS A 263 -0.45 -12.27 11.36
C HIS A 263 -1.20 -12.06 10.04
N VAL A 264 -0.81 -12.75 8.96
CA VAL A 264 -1.47 -12.64 7.63
C VAL A 264 -2.94 -13.04 7.71
N GLU A 265 -3.26 -14.07 8.50
CA GLU A 265 -4.64 -14.52 8.70
C GLU A 265 -5.45 -13.48 9.48
N GLU A 266 -4.94 -12.99 10.62
CA GLU A 266 -5.58 -11.95 11.44
C GLU A 266 -5.79 -10.65 10.63
N TYR A 267 -4.77 -10.20 9.89
CA TYR A 267 -4.86 -9.03 9.03
C TYR A 267 -5.95 -9.19 7.97
N THR A 268 -5.96 -10.34 7.28
CA THR A 268 -6.94 -10.64 6.23
C THR A 268 -8.37 -10.68 6.76
N GLU A 269 -8.58 -11.31 7.92
CA GLU A 269 -9.89 -11.37 8.56
C GLU A 269 -10.36 -9.98 9.01
N THR A 270 -9.45 -9.19 9.57
CA THR A 270 -9.75 -7.81 10.00
C THR A 270 -10.17 -6.95 8.82
N LEU A 271 -9.43 -6.99 7.70
CA LEU A 271 -9.81 -6.24 6.49
C LEU A 271 -11.18 -6.67 5.96
N LYS A 272 -11.47 -7.97 5.92
CA LYS A 272 -12.80 -8.50 5.48
C LYS A 272 -13.93 -8.05 6.41
N ALA A 273 -13.68 -8.04 7.72
CA ALA A 273 -14.65 -7.52 8.69
C ALA A 273 -14.91 -6.03 8.50
N LYS A 274 -13.85 -5.23 8.32
CA LYS A 274 -13.94 -3.79 8.06
C LYS A 274 -14.67 -3.48 6.76
N GLU A 275 -14.46 -4.27 5.71
CA GLU A 275 -15.17 -4.11 4.45
C GLU A 275 -16.68 -4.33 4.60
N LYS A 276 -17.10 -5.36 5.32
CA LYS A 276 -18.53 -5.63 5.60
C LYS A 276 -19.17 -4.50 6.41
N GLU A 277 -18.38 -3.84 7.26
CA GLU A 277 -18.84 -2.77 8.15
C GLU A 277 -18.67 -1.36 7.56
N ARG A 278 -18.05 -1.22 6.40
CA ARG A 278 -17.68 0.07 5.78
C ARG A 278 -18.83 1.10 5.74
N ASN A 279 -20.05 0.63 5.53
CA ASN A 279 -21.22 1.50 5.43
C ASN A 279 -21.91 1.77 6.77
N ARG A 280 -21.40 1.26 7.88
CA ARG A 280 -21.94 1.50 9.22
C ARG A 280 -21.10 2.56 9.94
N PRO A 281 -21.69 3.70 10.36
CA PRO A 281 -20.95 4.68 11.15
C PRO A 281 -20.54 4.05 12.50
N ARG A 282 -19.23 4.03 12.75
CA ARG A 282 -18.63 3.58 14.01
C ARG A 282 -17.58 4.57 14.46
N PRO A 283 -17.30 4.66 15.76
CA PRO A 283 -16.15 5.41 16.24
C PRO A 283 -14.86 4.77 15.71
N GLY A 284 -13.82 5.55 15.54
CA GLY A 284 -12.49 5.14 15.12
C GLY A 284 -11.82 6.12 14.18
N VAL A 285 -10.50 6.04 14.13
CA VAL A 285 -9.65 6.89 13.28
C VAL A 285 -10.02 6.69 11.80
N ARG A 286 -10.08 7.77 11.04
CA ARG A 286 -10.47 7.76 9.62
C ARG A 286 -9.25 7.55 8.74
N LEU A 287 -9.21 6.44 8.00
CA LEU A 287 -8.17 6.15 7.01
C LEU A 287 -8.74 6.31 5.60
N MET A 288 -8.10 7.13 4.77
CA MET A 288 -8.56 7.39 3.41
C MET A 288 -7.48 7.98 2.52
N THR A 289 -7.65 7.83 1.22
CA THR A 289 -6.80 8.56 0.27
C THR A 289 -7.07 10.06 0.36
N ILE A 290 -6.07 10.88 -0.02
CA ILE A 290 -6.24 12.33 -0.13
C ILE A 290 -7.43 12.67 -1.05
N HIS A 291 -7.65 11.88 -2.10
CA HIS A 291 -8.78 12.05 -3.01
C HIS A 291 -10.13 11.85 -2.31
N ALA A 292 -10.23 10.88 -1.43
CA ALA A 292 -11.45 10.57 -0.71
C ALA A 292 -11.74 11.54 0.45
N SER A 293 -10.71 12.25 0.92
CA SER A 293 -10.86 13.25 2.00
C SER A 293 -11.47 14.56 1.55
N LYS A 294 -11.54 14.81 0.23
CA LYS A 294 -12.09 16.06 -0.30
C LYS A 294 -13.51 16.33 0.22
N GLY A 295 -13.69 17.49 0.83
CA GLY A 295 -14.99 17.91 1.41
C GLY A 295 -15.22 17.42 2.84
N LEU A 296 -14.27 16.72 3.45
CA LEU A 296 -14.31 16.36 4.86
C LEU A 296 -13.47 17.32 5.70
N GLU A 297 -13.69 17.30 7.01
CA GLU A 297 -13.00 18.15 7.98
C GLU A 297 -12.65 17.30 9.22
N PHE A 298 -11.42 17.48 9.74
CA PHE A 298 -10.92 16.77 10.90
C PHE A 298 -10.18 17.73 11.83
N LYS A 299 -10.17 17.41 13.13
CA LYS A 299 -9.41 18.22 14.10
C LYS A 299 -7.91 17.94 14.01
N GLN A 300 -7.54 16.68 13.73
CA GLN A 300 -6.16 16.25 13.56
C GLN A 300 -6.02 15.45 12.27
N VAL A 301 -5.01 15.76 11.49
CA VAL A 301 -4.70 15.06 10.24
C VAL A 301 -3.24 14.63 10.27
N PHE A 302 -3.02 13.37 9.97
CA PHE A 302 -1.70 12.79 9.68
C PHE A 302 -1.62 12.52 8.19
N LEU A 303 -0.64 13.09 7.52
CA LEU A 303 -0.34 12.80 6.13
C LEU A 303 0.91 11.93 6.10
N ILE A 304 0.73 10.67 5.76
CA ILE A 304 1.79 9.67 5.74
C ILE A 304 2.39 9.49 4.34
N ALA A 305 3.59 8.92 4.29
CA ALA A 305 4.36 8.67 3.07
C ALA A 305 4.53 9.94 2.20
N ALA A 306 4.74 11.09 2.83
CA ALA A 306 4.95 12.37 2.13
C ALA A 306 6.38 12.48 1.56
N ASN A 307 6.84 11.44 0.85
CA ASN A 307 8.18 11.30 0.32
C ASN A 307 8.21 11.55 -1.19
N GLU A 308 9.39 11.89 -1.71
CA GLU A 308 9.64 11.96 -3.15
C GLU A 308 9.27 10.66 -3.85
N GLY A 309 8.53 10.75 -4.96
CA GLY A 309 8.01 9.60 -5.69
C GLY A 309 6.65 9.08 -5.18
N ARG A 310 6.23 9.50 -3.98
CA ARG A 310 4.87 9.29 -3.46
C ARG A 310 4.05 10.58 -3.57
N ILE A 311 4.61 11.71 -3.14
CA ILE A 311 4.04 13.04 -3.32
C ILE A 311 5.18 14.01 -3.69
N PRO A 312 5.32 14.43 -4.97
CA PRO A 312 4.48 14.05 -6.13
C PRO A 312 4.63 12.57 -6.51
N TYR A 313 3.56 12.00 -7.08
CA TYR A 313 3.55 10.59 -7.45
C TYR A 313 4.53 10.33 -8.60
N GLN A 314 5.30 9.26 -8.51
CA GLN A 314 6.39 8.92 -9.46
C GLN A 314 5.96 8.83 -10.94
N LYS A 315 4.66 8.66 -11.23
CA LYS A 315 4.10 8.65 -12.59
C LYS A 315 3.83 10.06 -13.14
N ALA A 316 3.82 11.10 -12.28
CA ALA A 316 3.72 12.49 -12.71
C ALA A 316 5.07 12.92 -13.30
N LYS A 317 5.12 13.10 -14.63
CA LYS A 317 6.36 13.40 -15.37
C LYS A 317 6.35 14.77 -16.02
N THR A 318 5.18 15.31 -16.30
CA THR A 318 5.02 16.63 -16.90
C THR A 318 4.76 17.70 -15.85
N ASP A 319 5.11 18.94 -16.14
CA ASP A 319 4.85 20.08 -15.24
C ASP A 319 3.36 20.16 -14.84
N LYS A 320 2.47 19.88 -15.80
CA LYS A 320 1.01 19.87 -15.57
C LYS A 320 0.61 18.78 -14.56
N GLU A 321 1.17 17.58 -14.67
CA GLU A 321 0.92 16.49 -13.71
C GLU A 321 1.49 16.81 -12.33
N ILE A 322 2.67 17.43 -12.26
CA ILE A 322 3.28 17.87 -10.99
C ILE A 322 2.42 18.97 -10.34
N GLU A 323 1.88 19.90 -11.12
CA GLU A 323 0.94 20.90 -10.61
C GLU A 323 -0.35 20.26 -10.06
N GLU A 324 -0.85 19.20 -10.69
CA GLU A 324 -2.01 18.45 -10.17
C GLU A 324 -1.68 17.74 -8.84
N GLU A 325 -0.51 17.12 -8.72
CA GLU A 325 -0.06 16.53 -7.45
C GLU A 325 0.09 17.62 -6.36
N ARG A 326 0.56 18.81 -6.72
CA ARG A 326 0.63 19.95 -5.78
C ARG A 326 -0.76 20.43 -5.35
N ARG A 327 -1.75 20.43 -6.26
CA ARG A 327 -3.16 20.71 -5.91
C ARG A 327 -3.74 19.64 -4.98
N LEU A 328 -3.35 18.39 -5.19
CA LEU A 328 -3.76 17.28 -4.33
C LEU A 328 -3.16 17.44 -2.91
N PHE A 329 -1.87 17.76 -2.84
CA PHE A 329 -1.20 18.00 -1.56
C PHE A 329 -1.79 19.22 -0.83
N TYR A 330 -2.12 20.27 -1.57
CA TYR A 330 -2.85 21.42 -1.02
C TYR A 330 -4.17 21.01 -0.35
N VAL A 331 -4.92 20.09 -0.97
CA VAL A 331 -6.17 19.57 -0.38
C VAL A 331 -5.91 18.77 0.89
N ALA A 332 -4.81 18.02 0.93
CA ALA A 332 -4.44 17.28 2.14
C ALA A 332 -4.07 18.20 3.32
N MET A 333 -3.47 19.36 3.02
CA MET A 333 -3.09 20.35 4.03
C MET A 333 -4.29 21.13 4.57
N THR A 334 -5.34 21.36 3.76
CA THR A 334 -6.49 22.24 4.07
C THR A 334 -7.77 21.48 4.35
#